data_e7ea6f2b3ef7c1d958f99430b0475dde
#
_entry.id   e7ea6f2b3ef7c1d958f99430b0475dde
#
_cell.length_a   1.000
_cell.length_b   1.000
_cell.length_c   1.000
_cell.angle_alpha   90.00
_cell.angle_beta   90.00
_cell.angle_gamma   90.00
#
_symmetry.space_group_name_H-M   'P 1'
#
loop_
_entity.id
_entity.type
_entity.pdbx_description
1 polymer ?
#
loop_
_entity_poly.entity_id
_entity_poly.type
_entity_poly.pdbx_seq_one_letter_code
_entity_poly.pdbx_strand_id
1 'polypeptide(L)'
;QKLDIPPEEFAKGYTDMPQDLWNLPATKRVPLEELSRLSSEMSAVDSELEGRGRTVVRFSGTELKLRLMAEAENDELVQSVLERLHSAAEEDGILDKT
;
A
#
# COMPACT_ATOMS: atom_id res chain seq x y z
N GLN A 1 -2.66 3.36 14.71
CA GLN A 1 -2.76 2.89 14.94
C GLN A 1 -2.71 2.21 15.34
N LYS A 2 -2.63 2.02 15.41
CA LYS A 2 -2.50 1.29 15.72
C LYS A 2 -2.83 0.56 16.03
N LEU A 3 -2.83 0.50 15.87
CA LEU A 3 -3.30 -0.26 16.07
C LEU A 3 -3.54 -1.02 17.18
N ASP A 4 -4.04 -1.49 17.52
CA ASP A 4 -4.69 -2.03 18.53
C ASP A 4 -4.65 -3.48 18.60
N ILE A 5 -3.66 -4.07 18.04
CA ILE A 5 -3.49 -5.49 18.03
C ILE A 5 -2.84 -5.91 19.32
N PRO A 6 -3.38 -6.91 20.00
CA PRO A 6 -2.79 -7.35 21.26
C PRO A 6 -1.38 -7.84 21.05
N PRO A 7 -0.50 -7.53 21.98
CA PRO A 7 0.89 -7.92 21.82
C PRO A 7 1.12 -9.41 21.66
N GLU A 8 0.33 -10.21 22.30
CA GLU A 8 0.54 -11.63 22.22
C GLU A 8 0.27 -12.16 20.83
N GLU A 9 -0.56 -11.49 20.06
CA GLU A 9 -0.75 -11.93 18.70
C GLU A 9 0.44 -11.64 17.86
N PHE A 10 1.09 -10.54 18.10
CA PHE A 10 2.32 -10.26 17.42
C PHE A 10 3.33 -11.34 17.68
N ALA A 11 3.38 -11.81 18.91
CA ALA A 11 4.38 -12.78 19.26
C ALA A 11 4.26 -14.07 18.50
N LYS A 12 3.20 -14.22 17.72
CA LYS A 12 3.04 -15.44 16.98
C LYS A 12 3.58 -15.37 15.58
N GLY A 13 4.43 -14.44 15.32
CA GLY A 13 5.13 -14.50 14.08
C GLY A 13 4.93 -13.35 13.12
N TYR A 14 4.03 -12.49 13.41
CA TYR A 14 3.81 -11.37 12.51
C TYR A 14 4.51 -10.11 12.96
N THR A 15 4.98 -10.11 14.17
CA THR A 15 5.62 -8.92 14.69
C THR A 15 6.87 -8.56 13.95
N ASP A 16 7.48 -9.55 13.32
CA ASP A 16 8.76 -9.31 12.67
C ASP A 16 8.63 -8.88 11.24
N MET A 17 7.42 -8.81 10.72
CA MET A 17 7.28 -8.38 9.34
C MET A 17 7.39 -6.87 9.26
N PRO A 18 8.36 -6.37 8.50
CA PRO A 18 8.44 -4.93 8.31
C PRO A 18 7.27 -4.40 7.52
N GLN A 19 6.92 -3.15 7.78
CA GLN A 19 5.88 -2.48 7.03
C GLN A 19 6.26 -1.02 6.88
N ASP A 20 5.68 -0.39 5.88
CA ASP A 20 5.91 1.02 5.66
C ASP A 20 4.64 1.62 5.07
N LEU A 21 4.53 2.91 5.20
CA LEU A 21 3.34 3.64 4.78
C LEU A 21 3.78 4.88 4.02
N TRP A 22 3.25 5.05 2.83
CA TRP A 22 3.51 6.25 2.02
C TRP A 22 2.20 7.01 1.86
N ASN A 23 2.26 8.31 2.09
CA ASN A 23 1.15 9.20 1.81
C ASN A 23 1.55 10.08 0.65
N LEU A 24 0.86 9.93 -0.47
CA LEU A 24 1.23 10.62 -1.70
C LEU A 24 0.19 11.68 -2.02
N PRO A 25 0.60 12.91 -2.27
CA PRO A 25 -0.39 13.93 -2.66
C PRO A 25 -1.05 13.52 -3.95
N ALA A 26 -2.36 13.65 -4.01
CA ALA A 26 -3.13 13.26 -5.18
C ALA A 26 -3.81 14.48 -5.77
N THR A 27 -4.13 14.40 -7.05
CA THR A 27 -4.83 15.51 -7.71
C THR A 27 -6.33 15.33 -7.71
N LYS A 28 -6.78 14.11 -7.46
CA LYS A 28 -8.23 13.84 -7.45
C LYS A 28 -8.48 12.53 -6.73
N ARG A 29 -9.72 12.34 -6.34
CA ARG A 29 -10.19 11.09 -5.77
C ARG A 29 -11.10 10.43 -6.77
N VAL A 30 -10.83 9.17 -7.05
CA VAL A 30 -11.70 8.37 -7.90
C VAL A 30 -11.75 6.97 -7.30
N PRO A 31 -12.79 6.21 -7.61
CA PRO A 31 -12.81 4.82 -7.15
C PRO A 31 -11.59 4.09 -7.67
N LEU A 32 -11.00 3.28 -6.83
CA LEU A 32 -9.78 2.58 -7.21
C LEU A 32 -9.99 1.67 -8.41
N GLU A 33 -11.18 1.14 -8.55
CA GLU A 33 -11.46 0.27 -9.69
C GLU A 33 -11.41 0.99 -11.02
N GLU A 34 -11.47 2.33 -11.01
CA GLU A 34 -11.32 3.09 -12.24
C GLU A 34 -9.88 3.35 -12.60
N LEU A 35 -8.97 3.03 -11.70
CA LEU A 35 -7.55 3.24 -11.93
C LEU A 35 -6.95 1.93 -12.42
N SER A 36 -7.02 1.70 -13.71
CA SER A 36 -6.71 0.38 -14.24
C SER A 36 -5.27 -0.04 -13.98
N ARG A 37 -4.33 0.88 -14.05
CA ARG A 37 -2.94 0.53 -13.77
C ARG A 37 -2.73 0.18 -12.31
N LEU A 38 -3.24 1.02 -11.43
CA LEU A 38 -3.07 0.78 -10.00
C LEU A 38 -3.81 -0.48 -9.59
N SER A 39 -5.03 -0.66 -10.07
CA SER A 39 -5.81 -1.82 -9.74
C SER A 39 -5.13 -3.11 -10.20
N SER A 40 -4.58 -3.08 -11.41
CA SER A 40 -3.89 -4.23 -11.94
C SER A 40 -2.65 -4.56 -11.12
N GLU A 41 -1.90 -3.53 -10.73
CA GLU A 41 -0.70 -3.74 -9.93
C GLU A 41 -1.06 -4.25 -8.53
N MET A 42 -2.15 -3.75 -7.97
CA MET A 42 -2.61 -4.24 -6.67
C MET A 42 -2.89 -5.74 -6.71
N SER A 43 -3.56 -6.18 -7.77
CA SER A 43 -3.85 -7.60 -7.92
C SER A 43 -2.58 -8.43 -8.07
N ALA A 44 -1.64 -7.93 -8.87
CA ALA A 44 -0.39 -8.64 -9.07
C ALA A 44 0.39 -8.75 -7.77
N VAL A 45 0.46 -7.66 -7.03
CA VAL A 45 1.19 -7.64 -5.77
C VAL A 45 0.52 -8.57 -4.76
N ASP A 46 -0.80 -8.53 -4.69
CA ASP A 46 -1.51 -9.40 -3.75
C ASP A 46 -1.22 -10.86 -4.03
N SER A 47 -1.18 -11.23 -5.30
CA SER A 47 -0.87 -12.60 -5.66
C SER A 47 0.55 -12.96 -5.25
N GLU A 48 1.49 -12.05 -5.47
CA GLU A 48 2.87 -12.31 -5.12
C GLU A 48 3.08 -12.41 -3.62
N LEU A 49 2.30 -11.66 -2.86
CA LEU A 49 2.46 -11.64 -1.42
C LEU A 49 1.58 -12.64 -0.69
N GLU A 50 0.84 -13.43 -1.42
CA GLU A 50 -0.09 -14.35 -0.79
C GLU A 50 0.64 -15.20 0.25
N GLY A 51 0.21 -15.08 1.50
CA GLY A 51 0.85 -15.82 2.58
C GLY A 51 2.14 -15.21 3.10
N ARG A 52 2.62 -14.12 2.49
CA ARG A 52 3.90 -13.52 2.88
C ARG A 52 3.80 -12.03 3.18
N GLY A 53 2.60 -11.45 3.06
CA GLY A 53 2.44 -10.04 3.33
C GLY A 53 1.11 -9.54 2.83
N ARG A 54 0.95 -8.23 2.84
CA ARG A 54 -0.30 -7.63 2.39
C ARG A 54 -0.08 -6.16 2.06
N THR A 55 -1.06 -5.60 1.36
CA THR A 55 -1.04 -4.18 1.05
C THR A 55 -2.39 -3.56 1.35
N VAL A 56 -2.38 -2.26 1.57
CA VAL A 56 -3.60 -1.47 1.68
C VAL A 56 -3.40 -0.22 0.84
N VAL A 57 -4.37 0.07 -0.03
CA VAL A 57 -4.33 1.24 -0.89
C VAL A 57 -5.67 1.94 -0.76
N ARG A 58 -5.65 3.22 -0.39
CA ARG A 58 -6.90 3.96 -0.29
C ARG A 58 -6.61 5.45 -0.26
N PHE A 59 -7.64 6.24 -0.54
CA PHE A 59 -7.54 7.68 -0.39
C PHE A 59 -7.78 8.07 1.05
N SER A 60 -7.11 9.12 1.49
CA SER A 60 -7.35 9.67 2.80
C SER A 60 -8.76 10.23 2.89
N GLY A 61 -9.37 10.15 4.05
CA GLY A 61 -10.72 10.67 4.24
C GLY A 61 -10.78 12.17 4.41
N THR A 62 -9.68 12.80 4.82
CA THR A 62 -9.69 14.22 5.12
C THR A 62 -8.81 15.05 4.20
N GLU A 63 -7.89 14.43 3.51
CA GLU A 63 -6.98 15.15 2.63
C GLU A 63 -6.94 14.48 1.28
N LEU A 64 -6.51 15.24 0.28
CA LEU A 64 -6.43 14.68 -1.06
C LEU A 64 -5.09 13.98 -1.20
N LYS A 65 -5.01 12.80 -0.65
CA LYS A 65 -3.80 11.98 -0.65
C LYS A 65 -4.14 10.53 -0.88
N LEU A 66 -3.24 9.86 -1.56
CA LEU A 66 -3.34 8.42 -1.75
C LEU A 66 -2.43 7.75 -0.74
N ARG A 67 -2.99 6.85 0.03
CA ARG A 67 -2.25 6.16 1.08
C ARG A 67 -1.91 4.75 0.64
N LEU A 68 -0.62 4.46 0.65
CA LEU A 68 -0.13 3.12 0.30
C LEU A 68 0.52 2.51 1.52
N MET A 69 0.16 1.29 1.83
CA MET A 69 0.78 0.56 2.92
C MET A 69 1.17 -0.81 2.42
N ALA A 70 2.35 -1.27 2.79
CA ALA A 70 2.80 -2.61 2.46
C ALA A 70 3.46 -3.24 3.66
N GLU A 71 3.20 -4.52 3.85
CA GLU A 71 3.81 -5.33 4.88
C GLU A 71 4.27 -6.61 4.19
N ALA A 72 5.49 -7.02 4.46
CA ALA A 72 6.03 -8.22 3.79
C ALA A 72 7.16 -8.80 4.61
N GLU A 73 7.75 -9.87 4.12
CA GLU A 73 8.74 -10.63 4.87
C GLU A 73 10.04 -9.87 5.10
N ASN A 74 10.37 -8.91 4.25
CA ASN A 74 11.59 -8.15 4.44
C ASN A 74 11.42 -6.74 3.87
N ASP A 75 12.34 -5.85 4.26
CA ASP A 75 12.25 -4.45 3.85
C ASP A 75 12.37 -4.27 2.36
N GLU A 76 13.21 -5.04 1.72
CA GLU A 76 13.38 -4.89 0.28
C GLU A 76 12.08 -5.14 -0.45
N LEU A 77 11.35 -6.15 -0.01
CA LEU A 77 10.09 -6.46 -0.62
C LEU A 77 9.05 -5.37 -0.35
N VAL A 78 9.04 -4.85 0.88
CA VAL A 78 8.14 -3.77 1.23
C VAL A 78 8.37 -2.57 0.32
N GLN A 79 9.61 -2.16 0.17
CA GLN A 79 9.93 -0.99 -0.65
C GLN A 79 9.65 -1.24 -2.12
N SER A 80 9.94 -2.43 -2.59
CA SER A 80 9.67 -2.80 -3.96
C SER A 80 8.18 -2.71 -4.27
N VAL A 81 7.36 -3.22 -3.37
CA VAL A 81 5.91 -3.20 -3.55
C VAL A 81 5.40 -1.77 -3.56
N LEU A 82 5.87 -0.95 -2.62
CA LEU A 82 5.42 0.43 -2.55
C LEU A 82 5.81 1.21 -3.80
N GLU A 83 7.01 0.97 -4.31
CA GLU A 83 7.45 1.64 -5.53
C GLU A 83 6.60 1.22 -6.73
N ARG A 84 6.26 -0.05 -6.79
CA ARG A 84 5.41 -0.53 -7.88
C ARG A 84 4.04 0.13 -7.84
N LEU A 85 3.45 0.21 -6.66
CA LEU A 85 2.15 0.84 -6.51
C LEU A 85 2.23 2.33 -6.82
N HIS A 86 3.29 2.98 -6.38
CA HIS A 86 3.50 4.38 -6.66
C HIS A 86 3.58 4.63 -8.16
N SER A 87 4.38 3.83 -8.87
CA SER A 87 4.51 3.99 -10.31
C SER A 87 3.19 3.79 -11.03
N ALA A 88 2.42 2.80 -10.59
CA ALA A 88 1.13 2.55 -11.22
C ALA A 88 0.19 3.71 -11.01
N ALA A 89 0.20 4.30 -9.81
CA ALA A 89 -0.64 5.45 -9.54
C ALA A 89 -0.22 6.65 -10.38
N GLU A 90 1.08 6.82 -10.57
CA GLU A 90 1.56 7.89 -11.44
C GLU A 90 1.07 7.70 -12.87
N GLU A 91 1.08 6.47 -13.34
CA GLU A 91 0.63 6.18 -14.70
C GLU A 91 -0.85 6.44 -14.86
N ASP A 92 -1.61 6.27 -13.79
CA ASP A 92 -3.04 6.58 -13.84
C ASP A 92 -3.30 8.08 -13.74
N GLY A 93 -2.27 8.86 -13.47
CA GLY A 93 -2.38 10.31 -13.54
C GLY A 93 -3.06 10.96 -12.37
N ILE A 94 -3.10 10.30 -11.23
CA ILE A 94 -3.80 10.84 -10.07
C ILE A 94 -2.87 11.47 -9.05
N LEU A 95 -1.57 11.41 -9.25
CA LEU A 95 -0.64 11.94 -8.26
C LEU A 95 -0.22 13.36 -8.62
N ASP A 96 -0.08 14.17 -7.58
CA ASP A 96 0.41 15.54 -7.72
C ASP A 96 1.93 15.47 -7.91
N LYS A 97 2.42 16.15 -8.92
CA LYS A 97 3.82 16.05 -9.27
C LYS A 97 4.64 17.23 -8.81
N THR A 98 4.19 17.97 -7.87
CA THR A 98 4.97 19.12 -7.41
C THR A 98 6.29 18.73 -6.78
#